data_bebd7a6d9786e139d89ecf6f7ca3761e
#
_entry.id   bebd7a6d9786e139d89ecf6f7ca3761e
#
_cell.length_a   1.000
_cell.length_b   1.000
_cell.length_c   1.000
_cell.angle_alpha   90.00
_cell.angle_beta   90.00
_cell.angle_gamma   90.00
#
_symmetry.space_group_name_H-M   'P 1'
#
loop_
_entity.id
_entity.type
_entity.pdbx_description
1 polymer ?
#
loop_
_entity_poly.entity_id
_entity_poly.type
_entity_poly.pdbx_seq_one_letter_code
_entity_poly.pdbx_strand_id
1 'polypeptide(L)'
;TKRFVKNSHRHGLEISLDQWLVLGPVWKNDGISQKDIAEYCGKDKTSVTKIIDTLEKKNLVVRVTDQLDHRVKRVVLSQKGRELFISALPVMAQTRDELRSGISDKEIEALKSILNKIHKNLNDIQ
;
A
#
# COMPACT_ATOMS: atom_id res chain seq x y z
N THR A 1 12.03 0.79 -6.31
CA THR A 1 11.02 -0.01 -7.06
C THR A 1 11.63 -1.15 -7.87
N LYS A 2 12.79 -0.94 -8.50
CA LYS A 2 13.47 -2.01 -9.24
C LYS A 2 13.76 -3.22 -8.36
N ARG A 3 14.19 -3.00 -7.12
CA ARG A 3 14.49 -4.08 -6.17
C ARG A 3 13.23 -4.83 -5.77
N PHE A 4 12.15 -4.12 -5.52
CA PHE A 4 10.86 -4.74 -5.21
C PHE A 4 10.38 -5.62 -6.38
N VAL A 5 10.43 -5.10 -7.61
CA VAL A 5 10.01 -5.85 -8.80
C VAL A 5 10.85 -7.12 -8.95
N LYS A 6 12.17 -7.01 -8.80
CA LYS A 6 13.07 -8.16 -8.88
C LYS A 6 12.74 -9.22 -7.82
N ASN A 7 12.54 -8.80 -6.57
CA ASN A 7 12.22 -9.72 -5.49
C ASN A 7 10.84 -10.37 -5.69
N SER A 8 9.86 -9.60 -6.15
CA SER A 8 8.51 -10.12 -6.42
C SER A 8 8.54 -11.19 -7.50
N HIS A 9 9.23 -10.96 -8.61
CA HIS A 9 9.38 -11.95 -9.67
C HIS A 9 10.11 -13.20 -9.19
N ARG A 10 11.18 -13.01 -8.43
CA ARG A 10 11.98 -14.11 -7.87
C ARG A 10 11.15 -15.04 -6.99
N HIS A 11 10.15 -14.50 -6.27
CA HIS A 11 9.28 -15.25 -5.37
C HIS A 11 7.93 -15.61 -6.02
N GLY A 12 7.76 -15.38 -7.32
CA GLY A 12 6.53 -15.74 -8.03
C GLY A 12 5.36 -14.82 -7.76
N LEU A 13 5.60 -13.61 -7.26
CA LEU A 13 4.55 -12.64 -7.01
C LEU A 13 4.37 -11.73 -8.22
N GLU A 14 3.17 -11.67 -8.75
CA GLU A 14 2.81 -10.79 -9.86
C GLU A 14 2.10 -9.54 -9.33
N ILE A 15 2.83 -8.71 -8.61
CA ILE A 15 2.30 -7.51 -7.98
C ILE A 15 3.31 -6.37 -8.09
N SER A 16 2.82 -5.17 -8.41
CA SER A 16 3.64 -3.97 -8.43
C SER A 16 3.74 -3.36 -7.03
N LEU A 17 4.71 -2.46 -6.85
CA LEU A 17 4.83 -1.72 -5.59
C LEU A 17 3.58 -0.89 -5.30
N ASP A 18 3.03 -0.21 -6.31
CA ASP A 18 1.80 0.58 -6.15
C ASP A 18 0.61 -0.28 -5.72
N GLN A 19 0.50 -1.48 -6.29
CA GLN A 19 -0.53 -2.44 -5.89
C GLN A 19 -0.34 -2.89 -4.45
N TRP A 20 0.89 -3.17 -4.05
CA TRP A 20 1.21 -3.53 -2.66
C TRP A 20 0.85 -2.41 -1.70
N LEU A 21 1.18 -1.16 -2.03
CA LEU A 21 0.90 -0.01 -1.17
C LEU A 21 -0.59 0.23 -0.98
N VAL A 22 -1.41 -0.11 -1.96
CA VAL A 22 -2.88 -0.04 -1.84
C VAL A 22 -3.44 -1.20 -1.03
N LEU A 23 -2.87 -2.40 -1.17
CA LEU A 23 -3.33 -3.57 -0.41
C LEU A 23 -3.09 -3.43 1.09
N GLY A 24 -2.04 -2.73 1.50
CA GLY A 24 -1.71 -2.54 2.92
C GLY A 24 -2.86 -1.96 3.74
N PRO A 25 -3.41 -0.80 3.38
CA PRO A 25 -4.56 -0.23 4.08
C PRO A 25 -5.79 -1.15 4.10
N VAL A 26 -6.04 -1.87 3.02
CA VAL A 26 -7.16 -2.82 2.94
C VAL A 26 -6.95 -3.98 3.92
N TRP A 27 -5.73 -4.48 4.02
CA TRP A 27 -5.37 -5.52 4.99
C TRP A 27 -5.61 -5.06 6.43
N LYS A 28 -5.21 -3.83 6.76
CA LYS A 28 -5.34 -3.27 8.10
C LYS A 28 -6.79 -2.95 8.47
N ASN A 29 -7.59 -2.53 7.49
CA ASN A 29 -8.97 -2.12 7.70
C ASN A 29 -9.83 -2.62 6.54
N ASP A 30 -10.26 -3.86 6.63
CA ASP A 30 -11.10 -4.50 5.62
C ASP A 30 -12.43 -3.75 5.51
N GLY A 31 -12.76 -3.28 4.31
CA GLY A 31 -13.91 -2.41 4.08
C GLY A 31 -13.57 -0.92 4.09
N ILE A 32 -12.30 -0.57 4.08
CA ILE A 32 -11.86 0.83 3.98
C ILE A 32 -12.40 1.47 2.68
N SER A 33 -12.79 2.75 2.75
CA SER A 33 -13.28 3.47 1.56
C SER A 33 -12.13 3.78 0.59
N GLN A 34 -12.46 3.91 -0.70
CA GLN A 34 -11.47 4.32 -1.71
C GLN A 34 -10.86 5.69 -1.38
N LYS A 35 -11.67 6.60 -0.84
CA LYS A 35 -11.21 7.91 -0.40
C LYS A 35 -10.14 7.78 0.68
N ASP A 36 -10.37 6.94 1.68
CA ASP A 36 -9.42 6.77 2.79
C ASP A 36 -8.15 6.07 2.31
N ILE A 37 -8.25 5.15 1.36
CA ILE A 37 -7.07 4.53 0.74
C ILE A 37 -6.22 5.61 0.05
N ALA A 38 -6.85 6.50 -0.71
CA ALA A 38 -6.16 7.58 -1.41
C ALA A 38 -5.44 8.51 -0.42
N GLU A 39 -6.09 8.89 0.66
CA GLU A 39 -5.50 9.71 1.71
C GLU A 39 -4.32 9.01 2.37
N TYR A 40 -4.48 7.73 2.73
CA TYR A 40 -3.42 6.95 3.35
C TYR A 40 -2.19 6.82 2.45
N CYS A 41 -2.40 6.58 1.16
CA CYS A 41 -1.31 6.39 0.20
C CYS A 41 -0.71 7.70 -0.30
N GLY A 42 -1.33 8.84 -0.02
CA GLY A 42 -0.90 10.12 -0.57
C GLY A 42 -1.07 10.21 -2.08
N LYS A 43 -2.06 9.49 -2.63
CA LYS A 43 -2.35 9.45 -4.07
C LYS A 43 -3.71 10.10 -4.34
N ASP A 44 -3.90 10.56 -5.58
CA ASP A 44 -5.19 11.08 -5.99
C ASP A 44 -6.20 9.94 -6.22
N LYS A 45 -7.48 10.29 -6.20
CA LYS A 45 -8.57 9.31 -6.34
C LYS A 45 -8.50 8.56 -7.68
N THR A 46 -8.15 9.24 -8.76
CA THR A 46 -8.07 8.66 -10.10
C THR A 46 -7.01 7.56 -10.15
N SER A 47 -5.82 7.82 -9.59
CA SER A 47 -4.74 6.85 -9.53
C SER A 47 -5.14 5.62 -8.71
N VAL A 48 -5.74 5.84 -7.54
CA VAL A 48 -6.19 4.75 -6.68
C VAL A 48 -7.27 3.91 -7.35
N THR A 49 -8.23 4.55 -8.01
CA THR A 49 -9.29 3.85 -8.73
C THR A 49 -8.71 2.90 -9.79
N LYS A 50 -7.71 3.36 -10.55
CA LYS A 50 -7.05 2.53 -11.57
C LYS A 50 -6.31 1.34 -10.96
N ILE A 51 -5.63 1.56 -9.84
CA ILE A 51 -4.92 0.48 -9.14
C ILE A 51 -5.92 -0.55 -8.62
N ILE A 52 -7.02 -0.10 -8.01
CA ILE A 52 -8.07 -0.98 -7.51
C ILE A 52 -8.75 -1.72 -8.66
N ASP A 53 -9.00 -1.07 -9.80
CA ASP A 53 -9.53 -1.74 -11.00
C ASP A 53 -8.65 -2.93 -11.41
N THR A 54 -7.34 -2.73 -11.41
CA THR A 54 -6.39 -3.80 -11.75
C THR A 54 -6.42 -4.91 -10.71
N LEU A 55 -6.45 -4.57 -9.42
CA LEU A 55 -6.52 -5.55 -8.34
C LEU A 55 -7.82 -6.36 -8.40
N GLU A 56 -8.93 -5.72 -8.74
CA GLU A 56 -10.21 -6.39 -8.90
C GLU A 56 -10.19 -7.36 -10.09
N LYS A 57 -9.59 -6.95 -11.21
CA LYS A 57 -9.41 -7.84 -12.37
C LYS A 57 -8.56 -9.06 -12.05
N LYS A 58 -7.61 -8.92 -11.13
CA LYS A 58 -6.78 -10.02 -10.65
C LYS A 58 -7.48 -10.87 -9.59
N ASN A 59 -8.71 -10.53 -9.22
CA ASN A 59 -9.51 -11.18 -8.17
C ASN A 59 -8.87 -11.09 -6.77
N LEU A 60 -8.14 -10.01 -6.51
CA LEU A 60 -7.47 -9.80 -5.22
C LEU A 60 -8.32 -8.97 -4.26
N VAL A 61 -9.16 -8.10 -4.80
CA VAL A 61 -10.08 -7.27 -4.02
C VAL A 61 -11.46 -7.26 -4.64
N VAL A 62 -12.45 -6.89 -3.84
CA VAL A 62 -13.84 -6.68 -4.27
C VAL A 62 -14.28 -5.31 -3.79
N ARG A 63 -14.93 -4.54 -4.67
CA ARG A 63 -15.57 -3.29 -4.28
C ARG A 63 -16.99 -3.57 -3.81
N VAL A 64 -17.35 -2.93 -2.70
CA VAL A 64 -18.69 -3.03 -2.12
C VAL A 64 -19.23 -1.61 -1.94
N THR A 65 -20.44 -1.37 -2.44
CA THR A 65 -21.10 -0.08 -2.22
C THR A 65 -21.60 0.00 -0.78
N ASP A 66 -21.33 1.11 -0.10
CA ASP A 66 -21.82 1.33 1.25
C ASP A 66 -23.36 1.38 1.24
N GLN A 67 -23.98 0.68 2.19
CA GLN A 67 -25.44 0.57 2.24
C GLN A 67 -26.11 1.88 2.66
N LEU A 68 -25.45 2.68 3.47
CA LEU A 68 -25.97 3.94 3.99
C LEU A 68 -25.69 5.11 3.04
N ASP A 69 -24.59 5.10 2.34
CA ASP A 69 -24.22 6.13 1.36
C ASP A 69 -23.68 5.48 0.10
N HIS A 70 -24.54 5.39 -0.92
CA HIS A 70 -24.20 4.70 -2.18
C HIS A 70 -23.10 5.39 -2.98
N ARG A 71 -22.67 6.59 -2.60
CA ARG A 71 -21.53 7.27 -3.22
C ARG A 71 -20.20 6.73 -2.70
N VAL A 72 -20.21 6.05 -1.56
CA VAL A 72 -19.00 5.49 -0.93
C VAL A 72 -18.75 4.09 -1.45
N LYS A 73 -17.57 3.87 -1.99
CA LYS A 73 -17.08 2.54 -2.40
C LYS A 73 -16.10 2.05 -1.36
N ARG A 74 -16.36 0.87 -0.83
CA ARG A 74 -15.49 0.19 0.12
C ARG A 74 -14.74 -0.93 -0.57
N VAL A 75 -13.56 -1.25 -0.08
CA VAL A 75 -12.70 -2.26 -0.68
C VAL A 75 -12.43 -3.34 0.37
N VAL A 76 -12.65 -4.59 -0.03
CA VAL A 76 -12.36 -5.76 0.82
C VAL A 76 -11.42 -6.71 0.08
N LEU A 77 -10.58 -7.42 0.82
CA LEU A 77 -9.73 -8.45 0.24
C LEU A 77 -10.55 -9.71 -0.05
N SER A 78 -10.31 -10.29 -1.21
CA SER A 78 -10.75 -11.66 -1.49
C SER A 78 -9.90 -12.66 -0.71
N GLN A 79 -10.28 -13.93 -0.70
CA GLN A 79 -9.44 -14.99 -0.12
C GLN A 79 -8.09 -15.05 -0.82
N LYS A 80 -8.09 -14.94 -2.15
CA LYS A 80 -6.86 -14.91 -2.95
C LYS A 80 -5.99 -13.70 -2.57
N GLY A 81 -6.61 -12.52 -2.36
CA GLY A 81 -5.91 -11.32 -1.93
C GLY A 81 -5.26 -11.47 -0.56
N ARG A 82 -5.94 -12.11 0.38
CA ARG A 82 -5.39 -12.39 1.72
C ARG A 82 -4.18 -13.30 1.63
N GLU A 83 -4.30 -14.38 0.86
CA GLU A 83 -3.21 -15.34 0.68
C GLU A 83 -2.00 -14.69 0.02
N LEU A 84 -2.23 -13.86 -1.01
CA LEU A 84 -1.17 -13.12 -1.68
C LEU A 84 -0.47 -12.17 -0.69
N PHE A 85 -1.23 -11.43 0.09
CA PHE A 85 -0.68 -10.45 1.04
C PHE A 85 0.23 -11.16 2.06
N ILE A 86 -0.25 -12.25 2.63
CA ILE A 86 0.54 -13.05 3.60
C ILE A 86 1.82 -13.57 2.95
N SER A 87 1.74 -14.08 1.71
CA SER A 87 2.90 -14.57 0.97
C SER A 87 3.90 -13.48 0.63
N ALA A 88 3.42 -12.24 0.47
CA ALA A 88 4.27 -11.11 0.11
C ALA A 88 5.03 -10.52 1.31
N LEU A 89 4.55 -10.75 2.54
CA LEU A 89 5.19 -10.18 3.74
C LEU A 89 6.68 -10.53 3.86
N PRO A 90 7.12 -11.78 3.69
CA PRO A 90 8.57 -12.09 3.73
C PRO A 90 9.36 -11.41 2.62
N VAL A 91 8.77 -11.28 1.42
CA VAL A 91 9.40 -10.61 0.28
C VAL A 91 9.61 -9.12 0.58
N MET A 92 8.64 -8.49 1.20
CA MET A 92 8.74 -7.09 1.61
C MET A 92 9.77 -6.90 2.72
N ALA A 93 9.83 -7.83 3.67
CA ALA A 93 10.85 -7.80 4.73
C ALA A 93 12.25 -7.92 4.13
N GLN A 94 12.45 -8.82 3.18
CA GLN A 94 13.73 -8.99 2.47
C GLN A 94 14.12 -7.70 1.74
N THR A 95 13.18 -7.12 1.00
CA THR A 95 13.43 -5.87 0.25
C THR A 95 13.82 -4.74 1.19
N ARG A 96 13.11 -4.60 2.32
CA ARG A 96 13.42 -3.59 3.33
C ARG A 96 14.84 -3.79 3.88
N ASP A 97 15.17 -5.02 4.23
CA ASP A 97 16.49 -5.33 4.81
C ASP A 97 17.61 -5.02 3.80
N GLU A 98 17.40 -5.36 2.53
CA GLU A 98 18.38 -5.05 1.47
C GLU A 98 18.56 -3.53 1.30
N LEU A 99 17.47 -2.77 1.34
CA LEU A 99 17.51 -1.30 1.23
C LEU A 99 18.15 -0.65 2.45
N ARG A 100 18.07 -1.29 3.61
CA ARG A 100 18.66 -0.81 4.86
C ARG A 100 20.10 -1.25 5.07
N SER A 101 20.66 -2.04 4.18
CA SER A 101 22.03 -2.55 4.31
C SER A 101 23.02 -1.39 4.50
N GLY A 102 23.79 -1.44 5.59
CA GLY A 102 24.75 -0.40 5.93
C GLY A 102 24.16 0.82 6.62
N ILE A 103 22.86 0.82 6.91
CA ILE A 103 22.17 1.92 7.61
C ILE A 103 21.77 1.44 8.99
N SER A 104 22.18 2.17 10.04
CA SER A 104 21.85 1.82 11.42
C SER A 104 20.41 2.23 11.79
N ASP A 105 19.89 1.63 12.85
CA ASP A 105 18.58 1.98 13.39
C ASP A 105 18.53 3.45 13.82
N LYS A 106 19.62 3.99 14.39
CA LYS A 106 19.72 5.41 14.75
C LYS A 106 19.58 6.31 13.54
N GLU A 107 20.23 5.94 12.43
CA GLU A 107 20.14 6.70 11.18
C GLU A 107 18.73 6.68 10.61
N ILE A 108 18.04 5.53 10.66
CA ILE A 108 16.65 5.41 10.24
C ILE A 108 15.74 6.30 11.09
N GLU A 109 15.92 6.29 12.42
CA GLU A 109 15.11 7.13 13.32
C GLU A 109 15.38 8.62 13.08
N ALA A 110 16.62 9.01 12.82
CA ALA A 110 16.97 10.38 12.46
C ALA A 110 16.27 10.81 11.17
N LEU A 111 16.26 9.94 10.14
CA LEU A 111 15.58 10.23 8.88
C LEU A 111 14.07 10.40 9.09
N LYS A 112 13.43 9.51 9.85
CA LYS A 112 12.00 9.61 10.15
C LYS A 112 11.68 10.93 10.86
N SER A 113 12.50 11.32 11.84
CA SER A 113 12.31 12.57 12.56
C SER A 113 12.38 13.78 11.64
N ILE A 114 13.35 13.80 10.71
CA ILE A 114 13.52 14.89 9.75
C ILE A 114 12.32 14.96 8.80
N LEU A 115 11.89 13.81 8.27
CA LEU A 115 10.74 13.73 7.37
C LEU A 115 9.46 14.22 8.05
N ASN A 116 9.27 13.88 9.32
CA ASN A 116 8.12 14.33 10.10
C ASN A 116 8.12 15.85 10.29
N LYS A 117 9.29 16.43 10.53
CA LYS A 117 9.43 17.91 10.64
C LYS A 117 9.11 18.60 9.33
N ILE A 118 9.58 18.05 8.21
CA ILE A 118 9.28 18.58 6.88
C ILE A 118 7.78 18.52 6.61
N HIS A 119 7.17 17.38 6.92
CA HIS A 119 5.73 17.18 6.73
C HIS A 119 4.91 18.19 7.54
N LYS A 120 5.27 18.38 8.81
CA LYS A 120 4.62 19.37 9.68
C LYS A 120 4.74 20.77 9.10
N ASN A 121 5.94 21.16 8.66
CA ASN A 121 6.17 22.48 8.09
C ASN A 121 5.35 22.71 6.81
N LEU A 122 5.22 21.69 5.97
CA LEU A 122 4.38 21.79 4.78
C LEU A 122 2.91 22.02 5.13
N ASN A 123 2.40 21.32 6.15
CA ASN A 123 1.02 21.49 6.60
C ASN A 123 0.79 22.87 7.20
N ASP A 124 1.76 23.42 7.94
CA ASP A 124 1.66 24.75 8.56
C ASP A 124 1.67 25.88 7.51
N ILE A 125 2.34 25.67 6.36
CA ILE A 125 2.37 26.64 5.26
C ILE A 125 1.04 26.68 4.50
N GLN A 126 0.34 25.57 4.45
CA GLN A 126 -0.96 25.46 3.79
C GLN A 126 -2.08 26.01 4.68
#